data_aaebfd634d525e8f3702d66de22f7d91
#
_entry.id   aaebfd634d525e8f3702d66de22f7d91
#
_cell.length_a   1.000
_cell.length_b   1.000
_cell.length_c   1.000
_cell.angle_alpha   90.00
_cell.angle_beta   90.00
_cell.angle_gamma   90.00
#
_symmetry.space_group_name_H-M   'P 1'
#
loop_
_entity.id
_entity.type
_entity.pdbx_description
1 polymer ?
#
loop_
_entity_poly.entity_id
_entity_poly.type
_entity_poly.pdbx_seq_one_letter_code
_entity_poly.pdbx_strand_id
1 'polypeptide(L)'
;MQIAHISFVTGGVARATRGSPSPSPSPSSPSPAPPTRAVPPRRNQQSATSSAPPSGALLQESLRAALMAEAEEERRGMEQEVARSSMDVGRMWIDGRLFSEIVWNVEVSVRGAAPSLRGYKAGAGVVFVCGRGGYVEGSLVDHEEDGGARVRLRVTVRKDDSTTLTADGALGVVVGAKLNSVGLERQLDAVDRLSSRMEDERQGARALRAILLGSSKAATVAESAPAWMSSPAAVEAAKRALGRLQNLNPSQTAAIGKALTRRMTLWQGPPGTGKTRTLLGLCYVLTLVQTQQRGQIGKILAVAETNAAADNLLAGMDVLGISCVRVGPVSRVRAELQHRCLEALAEKSAAGKKAAKMRDMSTSLAQEAKALRDSGVLGSLTRAQELEFESQRLWKLSSAELSHAADSVMRDADVIVATCVSSGDVRLQDQEFRVVLVDEATQATQPSTLIALTRGAESVVMAGDDMQLPPTVISSKAQQLGLDLPLFTRMRLMGIVPELLSEQYRWVLISTDVPSCARTLARSVSLTRGTRLARPPGCIRVSLSFHRGRFTGGGCKPA
;
A
#
# COMPACT_ATOMS: atom_id res chain seq x y z
N MET A 1 30.47 -10.60 -6.41
CA MET A 1 29.05 -11.01 -6.36
C MET A 1 28.97 -12.43 -5.80
N GLN A 2 28.83 -12.58 -4.50
CA GLN A 2 28.66 -13.90 -3.87
C GLN A 2 27.23 -14.01 -3.38
N ILE A 3 26.50 -14.90 -4.02
CA ILE A 3 25.15 -15.31 -3.65
C ILE A 3 25.29 -16.23 -2.43
N ALA A 4 24.65 -15.90 -1.33
CA ALA A 4 24.61 -16.74 -0.15
C ALA A 4 23.85 -18.05 -0.48
N HIS A 5 24.53 -19.18 -0.51
CA HIS A 5 23.96 -20.51 -0.61
C HIS A 5 23.22 -20.88 0.67
N ILE A 6 21.91 -21.03 0.59
CA ILE A 6 21.09 -21.69 1.63
C ILE A 6 20.85 -23.12 1.13
N SER A 7 21.55 -24.08 1.73
CA SER A 7 21.38 -25.49 1.43
C SER A 7 20.19 -26.09 2.16
N PHE A 8 19.34 -26.80 1.46
CA PHE A 8 18.22 -27.58 2.01
C PHE A 8 18.69 -29.03 2.22
N VAL A 9 18.52 -29.54 3.45
CA VAL A 9 18.75 -30.96 3.77
C VAL A 9 17.39 -31.65 3.87
N THR A 10 17.16 -32.65 3.04
CA THR A 10 16.03 -33.57 3.12
C THR A 10 16.41 -34.73 4.04
N GLY A 11 15.80 -34.82 5.21
CA GLY A 11 16.00 -35.93 6.16
C GLY A 11 14.91 -36.98 6.01
N GLY A 12 15.33 -38.24 5.88
CA GLY A 12 14.48 -39.44 5.77
C GLY A 12 13.85 -39.84 7.11
N VAL A 13 12.72 -40.50 6.99
CA VAL A 13 11.85 -40.97 8.09
C VAL A 13 12.44 -42.24 8.72
N ALA A 14 12.75 -42.22 10.02
CA ALA A 14 12.99 -43.41 10.83
C ALA A 14 11.75 -43.75 11.67
N ARG A 15 11.32 -45.01 11.56
CA ARG A 15 10.25 -45.64 12.38
C ARG A 15 10.71 -45.85 13.81
N ALA A 16 9.93 -45.42 14.80
CA ALA A 16 10.12 -45.83 16.19
C ALA A 16 8.85 -46.52 16.73
N THR A 17 9.09 -47.59 17.47
CA THR A 17 8.18 -48.60 18.00
C THR A 17 7.45 -48.14 19.28
N ARG A 18 6.29 -48.75 19.51
CA ARG A 18 5.35 -48.52 20.61
C ARG A 18 5.92 -48.88 21.99
N GLY A 19 5.64 -48.03 22.98
CA GLY A 19 5.71 -48.36 24.41
C GLY A 19 4.45 -47.84 25.12
N SER A 20 3.89 -48.70 26.02
CA SER A 20 2.60 -48.55 26.69
C SER A 20 2.62 -47.57 27.88
N PRO A 21 1.48 -47.02 28.31
CA PRO A 21 1.42 -45.96 29.32
C PRO A 21 1.13 -46.49 30.74
N SER A 22 1.61 -45.79 31.76
CA SER A 22 1.20 -45.93 33.16
C SER A 22 0.57 -44.62 33.69
N PRO A 23 -0.21 -44.68 34.81
CA PRO A 23 -1.34 -43.77 35.02
C PRO A 23 -1.01 -42.48 35.79
N SER A 24 -1.86 -41.46 35.53
CA SER A 24 -1.84 -40.10 36.05
C SER A 24 -2.47 -39.94 37.44
N PRO A 25 -2.05 -38.97 38.27
CA PRO A 25 -2.82 -38.51 39.42
C PRO A 25 -3.77 -37.36 39.10
N SER A 26 -4.87 -37.31 39.85
CA SER A 26 -6.03 -36.45 39.75
C SER A 26 -5.77 -34.95 40.02
N PRO A 27 -6.60 -34.04 39.46
CA PRO A 27 -6.36 -32.61 39.48
C PRO A 27 -7.03 -31.88 40.66
N SER A 28 -6.34 -30.87 41.16
CA SER A 28 -6.85 -29.87 42.10
C SER A 28 -7.59 -28.73 41.34
N SER A 29 -8.64 -28.20 41.97
CA SER A 29 -9.60 -27.23 41.47
C SER A 29 -9.00 -25.88 41.02
N PRO A 30 -9.52 -25.24 39.95
CA PRO A 30 -9.03 -23.95 39.45
C PRO A 30 -9.79 -22.75 40.07
N SER A 31 -9.04 -21.67 40.32
CA SER A 31 -9.53 -20.33 40.64
C SER A 31 -10.22 -19.67 39.44
N PRO A 32 -11.17 -18.73 39.67
CA PRO A 32 -11.99 -18.16 38.59
C PRO A 32 -11.21 -17.18 37.70
N ALA A 33 -11.39 -17.33 36.38
CA ALA A 33 -10.85 -16.45 35.33
C ALA A 33 -11.62 -15.11 35.23
N PRO A 34 -10.98 -14.04 34.78
CA PRO A 34 -11.64 -12.75 34.56
C PRO A 34 -12.61 -12.79 33.36
N PRO A 35 -13.63 -11.90 33.32
CA PRO A 35 -14.70 -11.98 32.33
C PRO A 35 -14.18 -11.68 30.90
N THR A 36 -14.34 -12.65 30.03
CA THR A 36 -14.12 -12.53 28.59
C THR A 36 -15.18 -11.62 27.97
N ARG A 37 -14.73 -10.59 27.30
CA ARG A 37 -15.55 -9.71 26.45
C ARG A 37 -16.18 -10.56 25.34
N ALA A 38 -17.50 -10.62 25.30
CA ALA A 38 -18.26 -11.40 24.33
C ALA A 38 -17.96 -10.92 22.90
N VAL A 39 -17.47 -11.84 22.09
CA VAL A 39 -17.38 -11.66 20.63
C VAL A 39 -18.80 -11.83 20.07
N PRO A 40 -19.32 -10.89 19.27
CA PRO A 40 -20.65 -11.04 18.69
C PRO A 40 -20.69 -12.28 17.76
N PRO A 41 -21.84 -12.99 17.69
CA PRO A 41 -21.95 -14.22 16.93
C PRO A 41 -21.76 -13.96 15.43
N ARG A 42 -20.95 -14.79 14.79
CA ARG A 42 -20.76 -14.80 13.33
C ARG A 42 -22.12 -14.95 12.65
N ARG A 43 -22.52 -13.94 11.88
CA ARG A 43 -23.71 -13.96 11.05
C ARG A 43 -23.56 -15.07 10.00
N ASN A 44 -24.46 -16.03 9.98
CA ASN A 44 -24.54 -17.11 9.00
C ASN A 44 -24.57 -16.52 7.58
N GLN A 45 -23.57 -16.82 6.77
CA GLN A 45 -23.50 -16.42 5.34
C GLN A 45 -24.47 -17.24 4.45
N GLN A 46 -25.47 -17.89 5.01
CA GLN A 46 -26.36 -18.82 4.28
C GLN A 46 -27.66 -18.23 3.75
N SER A 47 -27.86 -16.92 3.77
CA SER A 47 -29.06 -16.29 3.17
C SER A 47 -28.75 -15.29 2.05
N ALA A 48 -27.74 -15.56 1.22
CA ALA A 48 -27.67 -14.94 -0.10
C ALA A 48 -28.63 -15.69 -1.01
N THR A 49 -29.87 -15.22 -1.06
CA THR A 49 -30.84 -15.61 -2.07
C THR A 49 -30.22 -15.48 -3.46
N SER A 50 -30.39 -16.50 -4.27
CA SER A 50 -30.03 -16.62 -5.70
C SER A 50 -30.74 -15.53 -6.52
N SER A 51 -30.32 -14.27 -6.38
CA SER A 51 -30.69 -13.22 -7.33
C SER A 51 -29.56 -13.10 -8.36
N ALA A 52 -29.94 -13.00 -9.64
CA ALA A 52 -29.01 -12.73 -10.73
C ALA A 52 -28.12 -11.53 -10.36
N PRO A 53 -26.82 -11.54 -10.76
CA PRO A 53 -25.92 -10.44 -10.43
C PRO A 53 -26.54 -9.11 -10.91
N PRO A 54 -26.47 -8.03 -10.10
CA PRO A 54 -27.06 -6.75 -10.45
C PRO A 54 -26.53 -6.28 -11.81
N SER A 55 -27.37 -5.62 -12.61
CA SER A 55 -26.91 -4.99 -13.84
C SER A 55 -25.75 -4.03 -13.51
N GLY A 56 -24.82 -3.82 -14.45
CA GLY A 56 -23.63 -2.97 -14.20
C GLY A 56 -23.98 -1.57 -13.66
N ALA A 57 -25.13 -1.01 -14.07
CA ALA A 57 -25.63 0.28 -13.56
C ALA A 57 -26.05 0.19 -12.08
N LEU A 58 -26.75 -0.87 -11.68
CA LEU A 58 -27.15 -1.11 -10.29
C LEU A 58 -25.93 -1.32 -9.38
N LEU A 59 -24.91 -2.00 -9.87
CA LEU A 59 -23.65 -2.18 -9.12
C LEU A 59 -22.98 -0.83 -8.87
N GLN A 60 -22.87 0.01 -9.89
CA GLN A 60 -22.27 1.34 -9.78
C GLN A 60 -23.01 2.21 -8.78
N GLU A 61 -24.34 2.28 -8.89
CA GLU A 61 -25.19 3.05 -7.99
C GLU A 61 -25.04 2.58 -6.53
N SER A 62 -25.05 1.25 -6.33
CA SER A 62 -24.84 0.66 -4.99
C SER A 62 -23.47 1.01 -4.41
N LEU A 63 -22.40 0.88 -5.19
CA LEU A 63 -21.04 1.22 -4.72
C LEU A 63 -20.90 2.71 -4.42
N ARG A 64 -21.50 3.59 -5.25
CA ARG A 64 -21.50 5.02 -5.03
C ARG A 64 -22.25 5.40 -3.75
N ALA A 65 -23.46 4.83 -3.55
CA ALA A 65 -24.24 5.04 -2.34
C ALA A 65 -23.52 4.52 -1.08
N ALA A 66 -22.83 3.39 -1.19
CA ALA A 66 -22.05 2.83 -0.09
C ALA A 66 -20.85 3.72 0.28
N LEU A 67 -20.12 4.24 -0.70
CA LEU A 67 -19.01 5.18 -0.48
C LEU A 67 -19.49 6.47 0.19
N MET A 68 -20.61 7.01 -0.25
CA MET A 68 -21.15 8.23 0.35
C MET A 68 -21.65 7.99 1.79
N ALA A 69 -22.21 6.81 2.08
CA ALA A 69 -22.62 6.44 3.43
C ALA A 69 -21.42 6.26 4.37
N GLU A 70 -20.31 5.69 3.89
CA GLU A 70 -19.08 5.54 4.66
C GLU A 70 -18.43 6.90 4.93
N ALA A 71 -18.32 7.75 3.91
CA ALA A 71 -17.76 9.10 4.04
C ALA A 71 -18.55 9.97 5.02
N GLU A 72 -19.87 9.85 5.03
CA GLU A 72 -20.73 10.58 5.99
C GLU A 72 -20.48 10.11 7.42
N GLU A 73 -20.29 8.81 7.65
CA GLU A 73 -20.00 8.28 8.99
C GLU A 73 -18.58 8.65 9.45
N GLU A 74 -17.57 8.57 8.54
CA GLU A 74 -16.23 9.07 8.81
C GLU A 74 -16.24 10.55 9.19
N ARG A 75 -17.00 11.38 8.46
CA ARG A 75 -17.16 12.81 8.74
C ARG A 75 -17.77 13.05 10.11
N ARG A 76 -18.82 12.34 10.49
CA ARG A 76 -19.45 12.44 11.81
C ARG A 76 -18.49 12.05 12.94
N GLY A 77 -17.75 10.97 12.76
CA GLY A 77 -16.71 10.54 13.70
C GLY A 77 -15.63 11.59 13.89
N MET A 78 -15.18 12.19 12.78
CA MET A 78 -14.19 13.27 12.80
C MET A 78 -14.73 14.54 13.48
N GLU A 79 -15.98 14.96 13.20
CA GLU A 79 -16.61 16.10 13.87
C GLU A 79 -16.71 15.93 15.39
N GLN A 80 -17.02 14.71 15.85
CA GLN A 80 -17.00 14.37 17.28
C GLN A 80 -15.58 14.43 17.86
N GLU A 81 -14.57 13.97 17.11
CA GLU A 81 -13.18 14.02 17.54
C GLU A 81 -12.67 15.48 17.60
N VAL A 82 -13.01 16.30 16.61
CA VAL A 82 -12.73 17.75 16.59
C VAL A 82 -13.33 18.42 17.83
N ALA A 83 -14.58 18.12 18.16
CA ALA A 83 -15.25 18.70 19.35
C ALA A 83 -14.57 18.29 20.65
N ARG A 84 -13.94 17.12 20.73
CA ARG A 84 -13.29 16.59 21.93
C ARG A 84 -11.83 16.97 22.08
N SER A 85 -11.08 16.98 20.98
CA SER A 85 -9.61 16.96 20.99
C SER A 85 -8.96 18.07 20.16
N SER A 86 -9.75 19.04 19.63
CA SER A 86 -9.19 20.13 18.83
C SER A 86 -8.27 21.01 19.68
N MET A 87 -7.07 21.23 19.17
CA MET A 87 -6.11 22.20 19.70
C MET A 87 -6.24 23.50 18.90
N ASP A 88 -6.21 24.65 19.57
CA ASP A 88 -6.26 25.94 18.89
C ASP A 88 -4.95 26.21 18.13
N VAL A 89 -5.08 26.64 16.89
CA VAL A 89 -3.93 27.05 16.08
C VAL A 89 -3.58 28.50 16.40
N GLY A 90 -2.34 28.71 16.84
CA GLY A 90 -1.80 30.04 17.10
C GLY A 90 -1.13 30.61 15.86
N ARG A 91 0.04 30.09 15.50
CA ARG A 91 0.86 30.58 14.39
C ARG A 91 1.18 29.44 13.42
N MET A 92 1.12 29.74 12.12
CA MET A 92 1.50 28.81 11.07
C MET A 92 2.47 29.47 10.09
N TRP A 93 3.46 28.71 9.62
CA TRP A 93 4.36 29.14 8.53
C TRP A 93 4.89 27.95 7.73
N ILE A 94 5.20 28.20 6.48
CA ILE A 94 5.78 27.20 5.60
C ILE A 94 7.24 27.00 5.98
N ASP A 95 7.61 25.75 6.28
CA ASP A 95 8.99 25.35 6.61
C ASP A 95 9.73 24.81 5.38
N GLY A 96 8.99 24.15 4.48
CA GLY A 96 9.57 23.57 3.28
C GLY A 96 8.52 23.24 2.23
N ARG A 97 9.00 22.96 1.02
CA ARG A 97 8.14 22.55 -0.09
C ARG A 97 8.73 21.29 -0.71
N LEU A 98 7.96 20.22 -0.67
CA LEU A 98 8.25 18.94 -1.32
C LEU A 98 7.62 18.90 -2.71
N PHE A 99 7.84 17.83 -3.44
CA PHE A 99 7.31 17.70 -4.81
C PHE A 99 5.78 17.82 -4.88
N SER A 100 5.07 17.09 -4.03
CA SER A 100 3.60 17.05 -3.99
C SER A 100 2.99 17.63 -2.70
N GLU A 101 3.83 17.95 -1.74
CA GLU A 101 3.40 18.37 -0.40
C GLU A 101 4.12 19.64 0.04
N ILE A 102 3.52 20.38 0.96
CA ILE A 102 4.13 21.54 1.61
C ILE A 102 4.28 21.20 3.09
N VAL A 103 5.46 21.47 3.64
CA VAL A 103 5.74 21.30 5.06
C VAL A 103 5.37 22.56 5.80
N TRP A 104 4.50 22.43 6.79
CA TRP A 104 4.06 23.50 7.66
C TRP A 104 4.57 23.29 9.08
N ASN A 105 5.07 24.34 9.70
CA ASN A 105 5.21 24.44 11.14
C ASN A 105 3.95 25.10 11.71
N VAL A 106 3.37 24.48 12.72
CA VAL A 106 2.12 24.91 13.34
C VAL A 106 2.33 24.98 14.85
N GLU A 107 2.22 26.17 15.41
CA GLU A 107 2.18 26.36 16.85
C GLU A 107 0.74 26.21 17.32
N VAL A 108 0.52 25.31 18.25
CA VAL A 108 -0.82 25.02 18.79
C VAL A 108 -0.84 25.26 20.30
N SER A 109 -1.97 25.74 20.79
CA SER A 109 -2.24 25.86 22.21
C SER A 109 -3.32 24.84 22.60
N VAL A 110 -3.13 24.23 23.76
CA VAL A 110 -4.04 23.22 24.28
C VAL A 110 -4.95 23.84 25.32
N ARG A 111 -6.27 23.72 25.14
CA ARG A 111 -7.25 24.09 26.13
C ARG A 111 -7.43 22.93 27.11
N GLY A 112 -7.06 23.11 28.39
CA GLY A 112 -7.24 22.10 29.44
C GLY A 112 -6.08 21.10 29.55
N ALA A 113 -6.37 19.86 29.97
CA ALA A 113 -5.35 18.81 30.06
C ALA A 113 -4.91 18.43 28.63
N ALA A 114 -3.63 18.70 28.32
CA ALA A 114 -3.06 18.43 27.01
C ALA A 114 -3.28 16.97 26.59
N PRO A 115 -3.85 16.67 25.40
CA PRO A 115 -3.75 15.33 24.87
C PRO A 115 -2.25 15.03 24.70
N SER A 116 -1.78 13.98 25.36
CA SER A 116 -0.38 13.58 25.23
C SER A 116 -0.10 13.18 23.79
N LEU A 117 0.74 13.94 23.10
CA LEU A 117 1.17 13.61 21.73
C LEU A 117 2.25 12.50 21.71
N ARG A 118 2.72 12.04 22.88
CA ARG A 118 3.78 11.02 23.03
C ARG A 118 3.51 9.67 22.36
N GLY A 119 2.26 9.39 21.95
CA GLY A 119 1.87 8.17 21.22
C GLY A 119 1.87 8.30 19.71
N TYR A 120 1.91 9.50 19.15
CA TYR A 120 1.82 9.71 17.72
C TYR A 120 3.19 9.66 17.06
N LYS A 121 3.27 8.89 15.97
CA LYS A 121 4.49 8.71 15.18
C LYS A 121 4.41 9.53 13.89
N ALA A 122 5.54 9.75 13.25
CA ALA A 122 5.58 10.29 11.90
C ALA A 122 4.64 9.51 10.96
N GLY A 123 3.90 10.23 10.14
CA GLY A 123 2.86 9.69 9.27
C GLY A 123 1.47 9.57 9.93
N ALA A 124 1.30 9.96 11.21
CA ALA A 124 -0.02 10.08 11.81
C ALA A 124 -0.86 11.13 11.06
N GLY A 125 -2.15 10.87 10.87
CA GLY A 125 -3.06 11.83 10.24
C GLY A 125 -3.20 13.10 11.08
N VAL A 126 -3.33 14.24 10.41
CA VAL A 126 -3.60 15.53 11.02
C VAL A 126 -4.73 16.18 10.25
N VAL A 127 -5.74 16.69 10.95
CA VAL A 127 -6.86 17.40 10.32
C VAL A 127 -6.90 18.83 10.85
N PHE A 128 -6.83 19.80 9.95
CA PHE A 128 -7.02 21.21 10.23
C PHE A 128 -8.48 21.60 10.06
N VAL A 129 -9.00 22.37 11.01
CA VAL A 129 -10.31 23.00 10.93
C VAL A 129 -10.12 24.41 10.35
N CYS A 130 -10.61 24.67 9.16
CA CYS A 130 -10.46 25.95 8.46
C CYS A 130 -11.56 26.96 8.86
N GLY A 131 -11.26 28.25 8.70
CA GLY A 131 -12.12 29.34 9.14
C GLY A 131 -13.51 29.39 8.48
N ARG A 132 -13.66 28.81 7.28
CA ARG A 132 -14.94 28.70 6.56
C ARG A 132 -15.70 27.39 6.80
N GLY A 133 -15.31 26.63 7.83
CA GLY A 133 -15.96 25.35 8.17
C GLY A 133 -15.51 24.17 7.31
N GLY A 134 -14.43 24.32 6.53
CA GLY A 134 -13.78 23.23 5.80
C GLY A 134 -12.75 22.50 6.64
N TYR A 135 -12.32 21.36 6.12
CA TYR A 135 -11.27 20.55 6.73
C TYR A 135 -10.15 20.31 5.72
N VAL A 136 -8.90 20.35 6.20
CA VAL A 136 -7.71 20.06 5.41
C VAL A 136 -6.93 18.93 6.07
N GLU A 137 -6.59 17.91 5.28
CA GLU A 137 -5.85 16.76 5.75
C GLU A 137 -4.34 16.94 5.56
N GLY A 138 -3.56 16.54 6.56
CA GLY A 138 -2.12 16.49 6.52
C GLY A 138 -1.57 15.22 7.18
N SER A 139 -0.24 15.11 7.22
CA SER A 139 0.46 14.04 7.91
C SER A 139 1.52 14.62 8.84
N LEU A 140 1.56 14.15 10.07
CA LEU A 140 2.55 14.56 11.05
C LEU A 140 3.95 14.12 10.61
N VAL A 141 4.91 15.03 10.60
CA VAL A 141 6.32 14.73 10.37
C VAL A 141 7.01 14.50 11.71
N ASP A 142 6.90 15.47 12.59
CA ASP A 142 7.39 15.45 13.97
C ASP A 142 6.62 16.44 14.85
N HIS A 143 6.89 16.41 16.14
CA HIS A 143 6.33 17.37 17.10
C HIS A 143 7.35 17.66 18.22
N GLU A 144 7.33 18.90 18.71
CA GLU A 144 8.13 19.36 19.83
C GLU A 144 7.20 19.89 20.93
N GLU A 145 7.31 19.33 22.14
CA GLU A 145 6.59 19.81 23.32
C GLU A 145 7.50 20.76 24.11
N ASP A 146 7.14 22.02 24.22
CA ASP A 146 7.92 23.07 24.90
C ASP A 146 7.56 23.15 26.40
N GLY A 147 7.46 22.00 27.09
CA GLY A 147 7.26 21.90 28.55
C GLY A 147 6.07 22.67 29.16
N GLY A 148 5.22 23.30 28.34
CA GLY A 148 4.07 24.14 28.70
C GLY A 148 2.85 23.82 27.86
N ALA A 149 1.88 24.78 27.84
CA ALA A 149 0.62 24.65 27.09
C ALA A 149 0.78 24.80 25.55
N ARG A 150 1.99 24.92 25.04
CA ARG A 150 2.27 25.09 23.60
C ARG A 150 3.01 23.90 23.06
N VAL A 151 2.62 23.48 21.85
CA VAL A 151 3.24 22.40 21.09
C VAL A 151 3.50 22.91 19.68
N ARG A 152 4.65 22.59 19.14
CA ARG A 152 4.96 22.82 17.74
C ARG A 152 4.79 21.51 16.96
N LEU A 153 3.93 21.54 15.95
CA LEU A 153 3.72 20.43 15.01
C LEU A 153 4.41 20.76 13.69
N ARG A 154 5.10 19.79 13.13
CA ARG A 154 5.57 19.84 11.77
C ARG A 154 4.76 18.88 10.91
N VAL A 155 4.04 19.41 9.93
CA VAL A 155 3.00 18.69 9.19
C VAL A 155 3.21 18.84 7.68
N THR A 156 3.10 17.75 6.91
CA THR A 156 2.99 17.83 5.47
C THR A 156 1.53 17.91 5.05
N VAL A 157 1.24 18.81 4.12
CA VAL A 157 -0.08 19.02 3.51
C VAL A 157 0.08 19.01 1.99
N ARG A 158 -0.85 18.45 1.26
CA ARG A 158 -0.85 18.48 -0.21
C ARG A 158 -0.85 19.92 -0.71
N LYS A 159 -0.23 20.16 -1.89
CA LYS A 159 -0.16 21.51 -2.48
C LYS A 159 -1.52 22.16 -2.65
N ASP A 160 -2.50 21.40 -3.18
CA ASP A 160 -3.85 21.91 -3.41
C ASP A 160 -4.56 22.27 -2.10
N ASP A 161 -4.46 21.42 -1.11
CA ASP A 161 -5.02 21.63 0.24
C ASP A 161 -4.30 22.76 1.00
N SER A 162 -3.02 22.97 0.73
CA SER A 162 -2.23 24.06 1.29
C SER A 162 -2.69 25.45 0.81
N THR A 163 -3.24 25.55 -0.39
CA THR A 163 -3.84 26.82 -0.87
C THR A 163 -5.08 27.19 -0.05
N THR A 164 -5.91 26.21 0.31
CA THR A 164 -7.06 26.39 1.20
C THR A 164 -6.61 26.84 2.59
N LEU A 165 -5.58 26.18 3.17
CA LEU A 165 -4.99 26.56 4.44
C LEU A 165 -4.46 28.00 4.45
N THR A 166 -3.84 28.42 3.35
CA THR A 166 -3.31 29.79 3.19
C THR A 166 -4.41 30.81 3.07
N ALA A 167 -5.51 30.50 2.36
CA ALA A 167 -6.61 31.42 2.10
C ALA A 167 -7.56 31.55 3.27
N ASP A 168 -7.89 30.45 3.93
CA ASP A 168 -8.95 30.38 4.95
C ASP A 168 -8.40 30.42 6.38
N GLY A 169 -7.10 30.17 6.56
CA GLY A 169 -6.48 29.97 7.85
C GLY A 169 -6.96 28.69 8.56
N ALA A 170 -6.26 28.27 9.60
CA ALA A 170 -6.69 27.16 10.46
C ALA A 170 -7.07 27.70 11.83
N LEU A 171 -8.26 27.35 12.31
CA LEU A 171 -8.76 27.69 13.65
C LEU A 171 -8.37 26.61 14.67
N GLY A 172 -8.35 25.37 14.25
CA GLY A 172 -8.02 24.23 15.09
C GLY A 172 -7.30 23.12 14.35
N VAL A 173 -6.68 22.22 15.10
CA VAL A 173 -6.01 21.05 14.57
C VAL A 173 -6.27 19.84 15.47
N VAL A 174 -6.45 18.67 14.86
CA VAL A 174 -6.58 17.37 15.54
C VAL A 174 -5.51 16.43 15.01
N VAL A 175 -4.73 15.82 15.89
CA VAL A 175 -3.71 14.82 15.56
C VAL A 175 -4.30 13.43 15.79
N GLY A 176 -4.07 12.51 14.84
CA GLY A 176 -4.61 11.15 14.86
C GLY A 176 -5.90 10.98 14.07
N ALA A 177 -6.58 12.09 13.73
CA ALA A 177 -7.75 12.06 12.86
C ALA A 177 -7.35 11.91 11.39
N LYS A 178 -8.25 11.33 10.58
CA LYS A 178 -8.12 11.22 9.12
C LYS A 178 -9.43 11.64 8.47
N LEU A 179 -9.32 12.43 7.42
CA LEU A 179 -10.41 12.70 6.51
C LEU A 179 -10.02 12.04 5.18
N ASN A 180 -10.67 10.97 4.80
CA ASN A 180 -10.27 10.19 3.62
C ASN A 180 -10.80 10.80 2.30
N SER A 181 -10.78 12.14 2.18
CA SER A 181 -11.35 12.86 1.03
C SER A 181 -10.74 12.44 -0.29
N VAL A 182 -9.42 12.38 -0.37
CA VAL A 182 -8.68 11.94 -1.58
C VAL A 182 -8.98 10.49 -1.94
N GLY A 183 -9.07 9.63 -0.93
CA GLY A 183 -9.43 8.23 -1.13
C GLY A 183 -10.84 8.09 -1.69
N LEU A 184 -11.78 8.84 -1.15
CA LEU A 184 -13.17 8.89 -1.60
C LEU A 184 -13.29 9.37 -3.05
N GLU A 185 -12.66 10.50 -3.40
CA GLU A 185 -12.66 11.05 -4.75
C GLU A 185 -12.14 10.04 -5.78
N ARG A 186 -10.99 9.41 -5.49
CA ARG A 186 -10.38 8.41 -6.36
C ARG A 186 -11.23 7.15 -6.50
N GLN A 187 -11.92 6.74 -5.43
CA GLN A 187 -12.83 5.60 -5.47
C GLN A 187 -14.10 5.91 -6.27
N LEU A 188 -14.67 7.11 -6.12
CA LEU A 188 -15.81 7.57 -6.90
C LEU A 188 -15.46 7.66 -8.39
N ASP A 189 -14.32 8.27 -8.73
CA ASP A 189 -13.80 8.34 -10.11
C ASP A 189 -13.61 6.93 -10.71
N ALA A 190 -13.07 5.98 -9.95
CA ALA A 190 -12.91 4.60 -10.42
C ALA A 190 -14.25 3.89 -10.66
N VAL A 191 -15.23 4.13 -9.80
CA VAL A 191 -16.60 3.59 -9.97
C VAL A 191 -17.25 4.21 -11.21
N ASP A 192 -17.08 5.50 -11.46
CA ASP A 192 -17.60 6.19 -12.63
C ASP A 192 -16.92 5.71 -13.92
N ARG A 193 -15.60 5.53 -13.93
CA ARG A 193 -14.84 4.95 -15.05
C ARG A 193 -15.25 3.53 -15.38
N LEU A 194 -15.66 2.74 -14.40
CA LEU A 194 -16.10 1.37 -14.63
C LEU A 194 -17.29 1.29 -15.59
N SER A 195 -18.19 2.28 -15.59
CA SER A 195 -19.36 2.34 -16.48
C SER A 195 -19.13 3.15 -17.75
N SER A 196 -18.14 4.05 -17.77
CA SER A 196 -17.82 4.89 -18.91
C SER A 196 -17.23 4.06 -20.06
N ARG A 197 -17.82 4.15 -21.25
CA ARG A 197 -17.22 3.62 -22.47
C ARG A 197 -16.20 4.64 -22.97
N MET A 198 -14.93 4.27 -22.92
CA MET A 198 -13.90 5.05 -23.60
C MET A 198 -13.87 4.62 -25.07
N GLU A 199 -13.91 5.60 -26.00
CA GLU A 199 -13.95 5.33 -27.44
C GLU A 199 -12.71 4.54 -27.91
N ASP A 200 -11.55 4.86 -27.37
CA ASP A 200 -10.25 4.22 -27.70
C ASP A 200 -9.85 3.06 -26.76
N GLU A 201 -10.79 2.54 -25.96
CA GLU A 201 -10.47 1.47 -25.03
C GLU A 201 -10.07 0.17 -25.75
N ARG A 202 -8.92 -0.38 -25.37
CA ARG A 202 -8.44 -1.65 -25.92
C ARG A 202 -9.41 -2.81 -25.68
N GLN A 203 -9.48 -3.74 -26.64
CA GLN A 203 -10.35 -4.92 -26.53
C GLN A 203 -10.11 -5.71 -25.23
N GLY A 204 -8.85 -5.81 -24.76
CA GLY A 204 -8.50 -6.49 -23.52
C GLY A 204 -9.08 -5.81 -22.29
N ALA A 205 -8.99 -4.48 -22.23
CA ALA A 205 -9.56 -3.68 -21.14
C ALA A 205 -11.09 -3.75 -21.13
N ARG A 206 -11.75 -3.71 -22.31
CA ARG A 206 -13.20 -3.93 -22.44
C ARG A 206 -13.62 -5.31 -21.91
N ALA A 207 -12.84 -6.35 -22.22
CA ALA A 207 -13.11 -7.69 -21.74
C ALA A 207 -13.00 -7.79 -20.20
N LEU A 208 -11.95 -7.21 -19.60
CA LEU A 208 -11.81 -7.17 -18.16
C LEU A 208 -12.94 -6.36 -17.51
N ARG A 209 -13.29 -5.20 -18.06
CA ARG A 209 -14.40 -4.40 -17.57
C ARG A 209 -15.73 -5.16 -17.61
N ALA A 210 -16.00 -5.94 -18.66
CA ALA A 210 -17.19 -6.77 -18.74
C ALA A 210 -17.24 -7.84 -17.63
N ILE A 211 -16.08 -8.40 -17.24
CA ILE A 211 -15.95 -9.28 -16.08
C ILE A 211 -16.30 -8.51 -14.80
N LEU A 212 -15.71 -7.35 -14.60
CA LEU A 212 -15.91 -6.51 -13.40
C LEU A 212 -17.37 -6.05 -13.25
N LEU A 213 -18.07 -5.79 -14.35
CA LEU A 213 -19.50 -5.42 -14.36
C LEU A 213 -20.46 -6.61 -14.17
N GLY A 214 -19.97 -7.83 -14.15
CA GLY A 214 -20.81 -9.00 -13.88
C GLY A 214 -21.49 -9.58 -15.11
N SER A 215 -20.85 -9.56 -16.28
CA SER A 215 -21.33 -10.23 -17.48
C SER A 215 -21.64 -11.70 -17.20
N SER A 216 -22.71 -12.24 -17.80
CA SER A 216 -23.07 -13.66 -17.71
C SER A 216 -21.98 -14.62 -18.21
N LYS A 217 -21.02 -14.11 -19.01
CA LYS A 217 -19.84 -14.83 -19.50
C LYS A 217 -18.55 -14.51 -18.73
N ALA A 218 -18.66 -13.86 -17.57
CA ALA A 218 -17.50 -13.37 -16.84
C ALA A 218 -16.46 -14.48 -16.55
N ALA A 219 -16.88 -15.64 -16.08
CA ALA A 219 -15.98 -16.76 -15.80
C ALA A 219 -15.25 -17.25 -17.06
N THR A 220 -15.94 -17.42 -18.18
CA THR A 220 -15.35 -17.85 -19.45
C THR A 220 -14.37 -16.81 -20.01
N VAL A 221 -14.73 -15.52 -19.92
CA VAL A 221 -13.87 -14.43 -20.38
C VAL A 221 -12.63 -14.28 -19.48
N ALA A 222 -12.77 -14.54 -18.17
CA ALA A 222 -11.66 -14.53 -17.22
C ALA A 222 -10.59 -15.57 -17.57
N GLU A 223 -10.98 -16.73 -18.07
CA GLU A 223 -10.07 -17.81 -18.50
C GLU A 223 -9.43 -17.58 -19.87
N SER A 224 -9.89 -16.58 -20.64
CA SER A 224 -9.30 -16.29 -21.95
C SER A 224 -7.92 -15.67 -21.81
N ALA A 225 -7.00 -16.01 -22.74
CA ALA A 225 -5.65 -15.47 -22.73
C ALA A 225 -5.62 -13.97 -23.09
N PRO A 226 -4.78 -13.18 -22.43
CA PRO A 226 -4.53 -11.80 -22.85
C PRO A 226 -3.76 -11.76 -24.18
N ALA A 227 -4.00 -10.70 -24.97
CA ALA A 227 -3.43 -10.59 -26.33
C ALA A 227 -1.90 -10.68 -26.37
N TRP A 228 -1.20 -10.14 -25.37
CA TRP A 228 0.25 -10.18 -25.28
C TRP A 228 0.84 -11.58 -25.03
N MET A 229 0.04 -12.57 -24.61
CA MET A 229 0.43 -13.98 -24.47
C MET A 229 0.03 -14.84 -25.68
N SER A 230 -0.56 -14.27 -26.71
CA SER A 230 -1.03 -15.02 -27.89
C SER A 230 0.11 -15.43 -28.83
N SER A 231 1.31 -14.83 -28.72
CA SER A 231 2.44 -15.18 -29.57
C SER A 231 3.21 -16.39 -29.04
N PRO A 232 3.62 -17.36 -29.90
CA PRO A 232 4.47 -18.48 -29.48
C PRO A 232 5.77 -18.03 -28.80
N ALA A 233 6.34 -16.92 -29.25
CA ALA A 233 7.56 -16.34 -28.69
C ALA A 233 7.36 -15.85 -27.25
N ALA A 234 6.20 -15.24 -26.93
CA ALA A 234 5.87 -14.84 -25.57
C ALA A 234 5.70 -16.05 -24.64
N VAL A 235 5.03 -17.09 -25.11
CA VAL A 235 4.86 -18.35 -24.36
C VAL A 235 6.22 -18.99 -24.04
N GLU A 236 7.12 -19.09 -25.04
CA GLU A 236 8.45 -19.63 -24.83
C GLU A 236 9.32 -18.75 -23.91
N ALA A 237 9.21 -17.42 -24.03
CA ALA A 237 9.87 -16.50 -23.11
C ALA A 237 9.41 -16.71 -21.67
N ALA A 238 8.09 -16.84 -21.47
CA ALA A 238 7.49 -17.09 -20.16
C ALA A 238 7.93 -18.44 -19.57
N LYS A 239 7.96 -19.52 -20.35
CA LYS A 239 8.45 -20.84 -19.93
C LYS A 239 9.91 -20.77 -19.47
N ARG A 240 10.78 -20.14 -20.27
CA ARG A 240 12.21 -19.96 -19.92
C ARG A 240 12.38 -19.13 -18.65
N ALA A 241 11.61 -18.05 -18.50
CA ALA A 241 11.64 -17.20 -17.31
C ALA A 241 11.17 -17.96 -16.06
N LEU A 242 10.08 -18.72 -16.19
CA LEU A 242 9.54 -19.54 -15.11
C LEU A 242 10.53 -20.64 -14.68
N GLY A 243 11.24 -21.26 -15.62
CA GLY A 243 12.28 -22.26 -15.35
C GLY A 243 13.49 -21.71 -14.58
N ARG A 244 13.71 -20.39 -14.57
CA ARG A 244 14.77 -19.74 -13.77
C ARG A 244 14.40 -19.55 -12.29
N LEU A 245 13.12 -19.68 -11.95
CA LEU A 245 12.63 -19.52 -10.59
C LEU A 245 12.76 -20.82 -9.80
N GLN A 246 13.95 -21.08 -9.26
CA GLN A 246 14.28 -22.34 -8.56
C GLN A 246 13.61 -22.51 -7.19
N ASN A 247 13.03 -21.45 -6.63
CA ASN A 247 12.57 -21.41 -5.24
C ASN A 247 11.04 -21.42 -5.08
N LEU A 248 10.29 -21.75 -6.13
CA LEU A 248 8.84 -21.90 -6.08
C LEU A 248 8.46 -23.38 -5.95
N ASN A 249 7.39 -23.64 -5.19
CA ASN A 249 6.83 -24.97 -5.15
C ASN A 249 5.95 -25.26 -6.40
N PRO A 250 5.55 -26.52 -6.63
CA PRO A 250 4.73 -26.87 -7.78
C PRO A 250 3.40 -26.11 -7.86
N SER A 251 2.72 -25.87 -6.73
CA SER A 251 1.46 -25.14 -6.71
C SER A 251 1.65 -23.67 -7.08
N GLN A 252 2.71 -23.03 -6.60
CA GLN A 252 3.06 -21.65 -6.95
C GLN A 252 3.45 -21.53 -8.42
N THR A 253 4.24 -22.48 -8.94
CA THR A 253 4.63 -22.52 -10.36
C THR A 253 3.41 -22.70 -11.27
N ALA A 254 2.50 -23.60 -10.93
CA ALA A 254 1.26 -23.79 -11.66
C ALA A 254 0.35 -22.55 -11.62
N ALA A 255 0.25 -21.89 -10.46
CA ALA A 255 -0.51 -20.65 -10.29
C ALA A 255 0.02 -19.53 -11.20
N ILE A 256 1.35 -19.35 -11.28
CA ILE A 256 1.98 -18.40 -12.22
C ILE A 256 1.65 -18.77 -13.67
N GLY A 257 1.79 -20.05 -14.05
CA GLY A 257 1.49 -20.51 -15.40
C GLY A 257 0.06 -20.18 -15.83
N LYS A 258 -0.92 -20.39 -14.96
CA LYS A 258 -2.32 -20.04 -15.21
C LYS A 258 -2.55 -18.52 -15.28
N ALA A 259 -1.91 -17.74 -14.41
CA ALA A 259 -2.01 -16.29 -14.43
C ALA A 259 -1.49 -15.66 -15.74
N LEU A 260 -0.46 -16.25 -16.34
CA LEU A 260 0.05 -15.81 -17.64
C LEU A 260 -0.93 -16.06 -18.80
N THR A 261 -1.83 -17.02 -18.67
CA THR A 261 -2.77 -17.44 -19.73
C THR A 261 -4.20 -16.98 -19.49
N ARG A 262 -4.48 -16.25 -18.41
CA ARG A 262 -5.82 -15.79 -18.03
C ARG A 262 -5.89 -14.28 -17.88
N ARG A 263 -7.04 -13.70 -18.17
CA ARG A 263 -7.29 -12.25 -17.93
C ARG A 263 -7.52 -11.94 -16.47
N MET A 264 -8.17 -12.84 -15.75
CA MET A 264 -8.40 -12.68 -14.32
C MET A 264 -8.05 -13.97 -13.60
N THR A 265 -7.19 -13.86 -12.61
CA THR A 265 -6.78 -15.00 -11.78
C THR A 265 -6.88 -14.62 -10.31
N LEU A 266 -7.52 -15.46 -9.54
CA LEU A 266 -7.61 -15.35 -8.08
C LEU A 266 -6.66 -16.36 -7.46
N TRP A 267 -5.79 -15.92 -6.55
CA TRP A 267 -4.94 -16.80 -5.75
C TRP A 267 -5.39 -16.77 -4.31
N GLN A 268 -5.85 -17.91 -3.84
CA GLN A 268 -6.27 -18.07 -2.46
C GLN A 268 -5.23 -18.85 -1.68
N GLY A 269 -4.89 -18.40 -0.48
CA GLY A 269 -4.02 -19.14 0.42
C GLY A 269 -3.97 -18.52 1.80
N PRO A 270 -3.95 -19.37 2.85
CA PRO A 270 -3.78 -18.89 4.22
C PRO A 270 -2.44 -18.17 4.42
N PRO A 271 -2.24 -17.51 5.58
CA PRO A 271 -0.97 -16.89 5.91
C PRO A 271 0.19 -17.89 5.83
N GLY A 272 1.32 -17.44 5.26
CA GLY A 272 2.51 -18.28 5.15
C GLY A 272 2.54 -19.21 3.93
N THR A 273 1.56 -19.20 3.03
CA THR A 273 1.60 -19.97 1.76
C THR A 273 2.44 -19.32 0.66
N GLY A 274 2.96 -18.11 0.91
CA GLY A 274 3.83 -17.41 -0.02
C GLY A 274 3.11 -16.67 -1.14
N LYS A 275 1.89 -16.16 -0.91
CA LYS A 275 1.13 -15.33 -1.88
C LYS A 275 1.99 -14.22 -2.49
N THR A 276 2.55 -13.35 -1.64
CA THR A 276 3.43 -12.26 -2.05
C THR A 276 4.65 -12.77 -2.83
N ARG A 277 5.27 -13.87 -2.39
CA ARG A 277 6.41 -14.49 -3.09
C ARG A 277 6.01 -14.99 -4.49
N THR A 278 4.81 -15.55 -4.63
CA THR A 278 4.28 -16.01 -5.92
C THR A 278 4.01 -14.82 -6.84
N LEU A 279 3.47 -13.69 -6.31
CA LEU A 279 3.31 -12.44 -7.05
C LEU A 279 4.65 -11.87 -7.52
N LEU A 280 5.67 -11.89 -6.68
CA LEU A 280 7.03 -11.46 -7.04
C LEU A 280 7.61 -12.35 -8.14
N GLY A 281 7.39 -13.68 -8.07
CA GLY A 281 7.77 -14.62 -9.12
C GLY A 281 7.07 -14.33 -10.46
N LEU A 282 5.77 -14.06 -10.43
CA LEU A 282 5.02 -13.65 -11.62
C LEU A 282 5.54 -12.33 -12.19
N CYS A 283 5.76 -11.33 -11.33
CA CYS A 283 6.31 -10.04 -11.71
C CYS A 283 7.66 -10.21 -12.43
N TYR A 284 8.56 -11.02 -11.88
CA TYR A 284 9.85 -11.34 -12.50
C TYR A 284 9.69 -11.99 -13.88
N VAL A 285 8.76 -12.94 -14.03
CA VAL A 285 8.47 -13.57 -15.34
C VAL A 285 7.96 -12.54 -16.34
N LEU A 286 7.02 -11.69 -15.93
CA LEU A 286 6.43 -10.64 -16.77
C LEU A 286 7.48 -9.64 -17.25
N THR A 287 8.39 -9.19 -16.39
CA THR A 287 9.46 -8.25 -16.78
C THR A 287 10.45 -8.88 -17.75
N LEU A 288 10.77 -10.16 -17.60
CA LEU A 288 11.62 -10.86 -18.57
C LEU A 288 10.93 -11.06 -19.93
N VAL A 289 9.62 -11.38 -19.93
CA VAL A 289 8.83 -11.47 -21.17
C VAL A 289 8.75 -10.09 -21.84
N GLN A 290 8.51 -9.03 -21.07
CA GLN A 290 8.48 -7.65 -21.52
C GLN A 290 9.77 -7.27 -22.27
N THR A 291 10.92 -7.53 -21.65
CA THR A 291 12.24 -7.23 -22.24
C THR A 291 12.45 -7.98 -23.57
N GLN A 292 12.05 -9.25 -23.63
CA GLN A 292 12.21 -10.07 -24.85
C GLN A 292 11.20 -9.73 -25.95
N GLN A 293 10.02 -9.24 -25.60
CA GLN A 293 8.93 -8.87 -26.52
C GLN A 293 8.88 -7.37 -26.85
N ARG A 294 9.95 -6.63 -26.60
CA ARG A 294 10.09 -5.20 -26.91
C ARG A 294 8.92 -4.33 -26.41
N GLY A 295 8.47 -4.59 -25.20
CA GLY A 295 7.47 -3.73 -24.53
C GLY A 295 6.00 -4.05 -24.83
N GLN A 296 5.67 -5.20 -25.40
CA GLN A 296 4.27 -5.56 -25.72
C GLN A 296 3.35 -5.66 -24.49
N ILE A 297 3.87 -6.02 -23.31
CA ILE A 297 3.10 -6.09 -22.07
C ILE A 297 2.79 -4.67 -21.54
N GLY A 298 3.67 -3.71 -21.78
CA GLY A 298 3.59 -2.39 -21.17
C GLY A 298 4.00 -2.41 -19.70
N LYS A 299 3.67 -1.35 -18.97
CA LYS A 299 3.99 -1.25 -17.54
C LYS A 299 3.11 -2.15 -16.70
N ILE A 300 3.69 -2.67 -15.63
CA ILE A 300 2.98 -3.47 -14.62
C ILE A 300 2.66 -2.57 -13.43
N LEU A 301 1.43 -2.65 -12.93
CA LEU A 301 1.03 -1.99 -11.69
C LEU A 301 0.88 -3.04 -10.59
N ALA A 302 1.65 -2.92 -9.53
CA ALA A 302 1.56 -3.77 -8.35
C ALA A 302 1.01 -2.97 -7.18
N VAL A 303 -0.14 -3.39 -6.67
CA VAL A 303 -0.83 -2.67 -5.60
C VAL A 303 -1.15 -3.55 -4.40
N ALA A 304 -1.29 -2.92 -3.25
CA ALA A 304 -1.84 -3.51 -2.03
C ALA A 304 -2.66 -2.47 -1.28
N GLU A 305 -3.54 -2.88 -0.38
CA GLU A 305 -4.36 -1.93 0.37
C GLU A 305 -3.52 -1.12 1.36
N THR A 306 -2.57 -1.75 2.04
CA THR A 306 -1.76 -1.11 3.08
C THR A 306 -0.37 -0.71 2.58
N ASN A 307 0.21 0.35 3.17
CA ASN A 307 1.59 0.74 2.88
C ASN A 307 2.58 -0.40 3.22
N ALA A 308 2.35 -1.11 4.33
CA ALA A 308 3.22 -2.22 4.73
C ALA A 308 3.26 -3.35 3.69
N ALA A 309 2.11 -3.72 3.10
CA ALA A 309 2.04 -4.73 2.05
C ALA A 309 2.67 -4.24 0.73
N ALA A 310 2.42 -2.97 0.34
CA ALA A 310 3.07 -2.36 -0.82
C ALA A 310 4.60 -2.28 -0.66
N ASP A 311 5.08 -1.96 0.54
CA ASP A 311 6.52 -1.95 0.85
C ASP A 311 7.13 -3.34 0.84
N ASN A 312 6.39 -4.39 1.21
CA ASN A 312 6.85 -5.78 1.08
C ASN A 312 7.01 -6.20 -0.39
N LEU A 313 6.07 -5.79 -1.25
CA LEU A 313 6.20 -5.99 -2.71
C LEU A 313 7.44 -5.26 -3.24
N LEU A 314 7.61 -3.98 -2.88
CA LEU A 314 8.75 -3.16 -3.31
C LEU A 314 10.08 -3.79 -2.88
N ALA A 315 10.21 -4.18 -1.61
CA ALA A 315 11.41 -4.82 -1.08
C ALA A 315 11.73 -6.13 -1.81
N GLY A 316 10.72 -6.95 -2.08
CA GLY A 316 10.89 -8.19 -2.83
C GLY A 316 11.32 -7.96 -4.27
N MET A 317 10.78 -6.95 -4.95
CA MET A 317 11.18 -6.57 -6.31
C MET A 317 12.60 -6.02 -6.36
N ASP A 318 12.98 -5.20 -5.38
CA ASP A 318 14.34 -4.67 -5.25
C ASP A 318 15.38 -5.79 -5.10
N VAL A 319 15.11 -6.78 -4.25
CA VAL A 319 15.97 -7.97 -4.09
C VAL A 319 16.09 -8.79 -5.39
N LEU A 320 15.02 -8.87 -6.19
CA LEU A 320 15.02 -9.56 -7.49
C LEU A 320 15.67 -8.74 -8.62
N GLY A 321 16.08 -7.49 -8.36
CA GLY A 321 16.68 -6.60 -9.35
C GLY A 321 15.69 -6.09 -10.40
N ILE A 322 14.39 -6.10 -10.10
CA ILE A 322 13.34 -5.57 -10.97
C ILE A 322 13.38 -4.05 -10.94
N SER A 323 13.32 -3.41 -12.12
CA SER A 323 13.19 -1.95 -12.22
C SER A 323 11.82 -1.51 -11.73
N CYS A 324 11.75 -1.04 -10.48
CA CYS A 324 10.48 -0.67 -9.84
C CYS A 324 10.56 0.69 -9.15
N VAL A 325 9.42 1.38 -9.11
CA VAL A 325 9.24 2.71 -8.52
C VAL A 325 8.03 2.71 -7.59
N ARG A 326 8.19 3.26 -6.38
CA ARG A 326 7.11 3.44 -5.40
C ARG A 326 6.45 4.80 -5.60
N VAL A 327 5.14 4.81 -5.84
CA VAL A 327 4.33 6.03 -5.93
C VAL A 327 3.45 6.15 -4.68
N GLY A 328 3.50 7.32 -4.05
CA GLY A 328 2.76 7.66 -2.83
C GLY A 328 3.60 8.49 -1.87
N PRO A 329 3.02 8.98 -0.76
CA PRO A 329 3.72 9.84 0.20
C PRO A 329 4.97 9.16 0.77
N VAL A 330 6.14 9.79 0.63
CA VAL A 330 7.43 9.26 1.09
C VAL A 330 7.43 9.02 2.60
N SER A 331 6.76 9.88 3.35
CA SER A 331 6.62 9.77 4.82
C SER A 331 5.92 8.47 5.29
N ARG A 332 5.15 7.83 4.41
CA ARG A 332 4.44 6.57 4.69
C ARG A 332 5.20 5.33 4.21
N VAL A 333 6.37 5.49 3.62
CA VAL A 333 7.23 4.42 3.12
C VAL A 333 8.34 4.14 4.13
N ARG A 334 8.66 2.86 4.35
CA ARG A 334 9.76 2.47 5.24
C ARG A 334 11.07 3.15 4.85
N ALA A 335 11.84 3.63 5.83
CA ALA A 335 13.03 4.46 5.62
C ALA A 335 14.05 3.79 4.66
N GLU A 336 14.25 2.48 4.80
CA GLU A 336 15.18 1.72 3.95
C GLU A 336 14.74 1.64 2.48
N LEU A 337 13.44 1.87 2.17
CA LEU A 337 12.86 1.80 0.83
C LEU A 337 12.59 3.17 0.20
N GLN A 338 12.74 4.25 0.95
CA GLN A 338 12.47 5.60 0.44
C GLN A 338 13.32 5.97 -0.78
N HIS A 339 14.49 5.37 -0.91
CA HIS A 339 15.36 5.55 -2.08
C HIS A 339 14.75 5.05 -3.40
N ARG A 340 13.69 4.24 -3.35
CA ARG A 340 12.89 3.74 -4.48
C ARG A 340 11.62 4.54 -4.72
N CYS A 341 11.34 5.57 -3.90
CA CYS A 341 10.22 6.47 -4.15
C CYS A 341 10.47 7.32 -5.40
N LEU A 342 9.40 7.62 -6.12
CA LEU A 342 9.44 8.43 -7.34
C LEU A 342 10.16 9.75 -7.11
N GLU A 343 9.84 10.43 -6.02
CA GLU A 343 10.43 11.71 -5.64
C GLU A 343 11.95 11.59 -5.44
N ALA A 344 12.39 10.60 -4.66
CA ALA A 344 13.81 10.39 -4.38
C ALA A 344 14.62 10.01 -5.62
N LEU A 345 14.03 9.26 -6.55
CA LEU A 345 14.66 8.90 -7.82
C LEU A 345 14.70 10.10 -8.77
N ALA A 346 13.62 10.88 -8.86
CA ALA A 346 13.57 12.10 -9.64
C ALA A 346 14.61 13.12 -9.18
N GLU A 347 14.72 13.36 -7.90
CA GLU A 347 15.72 14.29 -7.31
C GLU A 347 17.17 13.86 -7.56
N LYS A 348 17.46 12.56 -7.57
CA LYS A 348 18.80 12.02 -7.86
C LYS A 348 19.19 12.09 -9.33
N SER A 349 18.23 12.27 -10.23
CA SER A 349 18.46 12.38 -11.67
C SER A 349 19.23 13.65 -12.05
N ALA A 350 19.75 13.73 -13.28
CA ALA A 350 20.42 14.95 -13.78
C ALA A 350 19.47 16.16 -13.78
N ALA A 351 18.23 15.96 -14.22
CA ALA A 351 17.18 17.00 -14.23
C ALA A 351 16.77 17.39 -12.80
N GLY A 352 16.68 16.44 -11.86
CA GLY A 352 16.41 16.70 -10.46
C GLY A 352 17.51 17.55 -9.79
N LYS A 353 18.78 17.25 -10.07
CA LYS A 353 19.92 18.06 -9.60
C LYS A 353 19.90 19.48 -10.16
N LYS A 354 19.49 19.65 -11.43
CA LYS A 354 19.29 20.97 -12.05
C LYS A 354 18.15 21.71 -11.36
N ALA A 355 17.03 21.02 -11.12
CA ALA A 355 15.88 21.57 -10.41
C ALA A 355 16.23 22.01 -8.98
N ALA A 356 17.06 21.24 -8.26
CA ALA A 356 17.55 21.61 -6.92
C ALA A 356 18.34 22.92 -6.94
N LYS A 357 19.29 23.07 -7.87
CA LYS A 357 20.04 24.32 -8.03
C LYS A 357 19.14 25.53 -8.31
N MET A 358 18.13 25.37 -9.19
CA MET A 358 17.15 26.44 -9.46
C MET A 358 16.34 26.80 -8.21
N ARG A 359 16.02 25.81 -7.39
CA ARG A 359 15.29 25.99 -6.12
C ARG A 359 16.13 26.75 -5.09
N ASP A 360 17.40 26.39 -4.97
CA ASP A 360 18.34 27.07 -4.07
C ASP A 360 18.49 28.55 -4.48
N MET A 361 18.67 28.82 -5.78
CA MET A 361 18.70 30.19 -6.31
C MET A 361 17.39 30.94 -6.04
N SER A 362 16.25 30.31 -6.28
CA SER A 362 14.92 30.91 -5.98
C SER A 362 14.81 31.29 -4.51
N THR A 363 15.24 30.40 -3.60
CA THR A 363 15.20 30.65 -2.16
C THR A 363 16.12 31.79 -1.75
N SER A 364 17.31 31.86 -2.31
CA SER A 364 18.28 32.96 -2.08
C SER A 364 17.70 34.31 -2.52
N LEU A 365 17.12 34.38 -3.73
CA LEU A 365 16.49 35.60 -4.22
C LEU A 365 15.28 36.04 -3.37
N ALA A 366 14.49 35.08 -2.90
CA ALA A 366 13.35 35.37 -2.02
C ALA A 366 13.81 35.93 -0.65
N GLN A 367 14.93 35.42 -0.12
CA GLN A 367 15.54 35.94 1.12
C GLN A 367 16.08 37.35 0.91
N GLU A 368 16.78 37.60 -0.19
CA GLU A 368 17.31 38.92 -0.53
C GLU A 368 16.15 39.94 -0.73
N ALA A 369 15.10 39.55 -1.44
CA ALA A 369 13.91 40.39 -1.63
C ALA A 369 13.27 40.77 -0.28
N LYS A 370 13.19 39.80 0.62
CA LYS A 370 12.66 40.04 1.99
C LYS A 370 13.54 41.01 2.75
N ALA A 371 14.84 40.82 2.74
CA ALA A 371 15.81 41.72 3.42
C ALA A 371 15.72 43.16 2.90
N LEU A 372 15.60 43.34 1.57
CA LEU A 372 15.42 44.68 0.96
C LEU A 372 14.09 45.33 1.38
N ARG A 373 13.02 44.56 1.48
CA ARG A 373 11.71 45.04 1.95
C ARG A 373 11.78 45.48 3.42
N ASP A 374 12.42 44.65 4.25
CA ASP A 374 12.56 44.92 5.70
C ASP A 374 13.49 46.11 6.00
N SER A 375 14.37 46.46 5.08
CA SER A 375 15.33 47.59 5.22
C SER A 375 14.64 48.96 5.23
N GLY A 376 13.42 49.10 4.68
CA GLY A 376 12.68 50.36 4.63
C GLY A 376 13.29 51.48 3.76
N VAL A 377 14.34 51.21 2.98
CA VAL A 377 15.02 52.19 2.14
C VAL A 377 14.16 52.55 0.93
N LEU A 378 13.98 53.84 0.66
CA LEU A 378 13.24 54.34 -0.48
C LEU A 378 13.93 53.87 -1.79
N GLY A 379 13.23 53.15 -2.64
CA GLY A 379 13.75 52.54 -3.89
C GLY A 379 14.09 51.03 -3.75
N SER A 380 14.25 50.49 -2.57
CA SER A 380 14.47 49.03 -2.38
C SER A 380 13.27 48.18 -2.70
N LEU A 381 12.05 48.74 -2.65
CA LEU A 381 10.81 48.04 -2.91
C LEU A 381 10.71 47.55 -4.37
N THR A 382 11.08 48.35 -5.36
CA THR A 382 11.10 47.95 -6.78
C THR A 382 12.08 46.78 -6.98
N ARG A 383 13.25 46.87 -6.42
CA ARG A 383 14.25 45.83 -6.51
C ARG A 383 13.79 44.54 -5.80
N ALA A 384 13.15 44.67 -4.65
CA ALA A 384 12.55 43.53 -3.95
C ALA A 384 11.46 42.84 -4.81
N GLN A 385 10.63 43.61 -5.51
CA GLN A 385 9.61 43.05 -6.41
C GLN A 385 10.21 42.32 -7.61
N GLU A 386 11.29 42.88 -8.24
CA GLU A 386 12.01 42.20 -9.32
C GLU A 386 12.60 40.85 -8.85
N LEU A 387 13.24 40.82 -7.68
CA LEU A 387 13.81 39.61 -7.12
C LEU A 387 12.75 38.57 -6.76
N GLU A 388 11.60 38.99 -6.24
CA GLU A 388 10.46 38.10 -5.99
C GLU A 388 9.92 37.50 -7.30
N PHE A 389 9.77 38.30 -8.34
CA PHE A 389 9.33 37.82 -9.65
C PHE A 389 10.30 36.78 -10.22
N GLU A 390 11.61 37.05 -10.17
CA GLU A 390 12.63 36.10 -10.65
C GLU A 390 12.68 34.84 -9.77
N SER A 391 12.54 34.97 -8.45
CA SER A 391 12.40 33.83 -7.53
C SER A 391 11.22 32.95 -7.90
N GLN A 392 10.05 33.55 -8.12
CA GLN A 392 8.85 32.80 -8.52
C GLN A 392 9.01 32.10 -9.87
N ARG A 393 9.68 32.77 -10.83
CA ARG A 393 9.99 32.22 -12.15
C ARG A 393 10.91 30.99 -12.02
N LEU A 394 12.00 31.10 -11.29
CA LEU A 394 12.93 29.98 -11.04
C LEU A 394 12.25 28.84 -10.31
N TRP A 395 11.37 29.13 -9.37
CA TRP A 395 10.56 28.13 -8.69
C TRP A 395 9.68 27.34 -9.65
N LYS A 396 8.96 28.03 -10.56
CA LYS A 396 8.11 27.38 -11.58
C LYS A 396 8.94 26.51 -12.51
N LEU A 397 10.10 27.00 -12.97
CA LEU A 397 11.02 26.22 -13.81
C LEU A 397 11.57 24.99 -13.08
N SER A 398 11.98 25.14 -11.83
CA SER A 398 12.41 24.01 -10.98
C SER A 398 11.31 22.95 -10.86
N SER A 399 10.08 23.37 -10.63
CA SER A 399 8.95 22.44 -10.51
C SER A 399 8.68 21.70 -11.83
N ALA A 400 8.79 22.37 -12.98
CA ALA A 400 8.64 21.74 -14.29
C ALA A 400 9.76 20.72 -14.57
N GLU A 401 11.03 21.08 -14.30
CA GLU A 401 12.18 20.17 -14.45
C GLU A 401 12.04 18.92 -13.57
N LEU A 402 11.58 19.08 -12.33
CA LEU A 402 11.35 17.95 -11.43
C LEU A 402 10.19 17.05 -11.90
N SER A 403 9.14 17.65 -12.47
CA SER A 403 8.05 16.89 -13.08
C SER A 403 8.55 16.06 -14.27
N HIS A 404 9.34 16.66 -15.17
CA HIS A 404 9.98 15.94 -16.28
C HIS A 404 10.90 14.81 -15.80
N ALA A 405 11.62 15.05 -14.71
CA ALA A 405 12.46 14.02 -14.09
C ALA A 405 11.62 12.83 -13.59
N ALA A 406 10.50 13.11 -12.91
CA ALA A 406 9.57 12.08 -12.43
C ALA A 406 8.97 11.28 -13.60
N ASP A 407 8.55 11.95 -14.68
CA ASP A 407 8.03 11.29 -15.88
C ASP A 407 9.08 10.39 -16.54
N SER A 408 10.35 10.82 -16.57
CA SER A 408 11.43 9.98 -17.08
C SER A 408 11.62 8.73 -16.22
N VAL A 409 11.69 8.90 -14.89
CA VAL A 409 11.82 7.77 -13.95
C VAL A 409 10.67 6.79 -14.10
N MET A 410 9.44 7.29 -14.27
CA MET A 410 8.27 6.43 -14.49
C MET A 410 8.33 5.73 -15.85
N ARG A 411 8.84 6.39 -16.91
CA ARG A 411 9.00 5.75 -18.22
C ARG A 411 10.01 4.61 -18.19
N ASP A 412 11.09 4.76 -17.43
CA ASP A 412 12.19 3.79 -17.36
C ASP A 412 11.88 2.61 -16.42
N ALA A 413 10.86 2.73 -15.59
CA ALA A 413 10.44 1.66 -14.68
C ALA A 413 9.58 0.61 -15.40
N ASP A 414 9.85 -0.67 -15.14
CA ASP A 414 9.02 -1.79 -15.60
C ASP A 414 7.77 -1.94 -14.72
N VAL A 415 7.91 -1.66 -13.43
CA VAL A 415 6.86 -1.86 -12.43
C VAL A 415 6.65 -0.60 -11.60
N ILE A 416 5.39 -0.19 -11.49
CA ILE A 416 4.97 0.82 -10.53
C ILE A 416 4.35 0.11 -9.33
N VAL A 417 4.83 0.47 -8.12
CA VAL A 417 4.30 -0.05 -6.85
C VAL A 417 3.54 1.05 -6.14
N ALA A 418 2.31 0.79 -5.72
CA ALA A 418 1.47 1.77 -5.05
C ALA A 418 0.55 1.10 -4.00
N THR A 419 -0.09 1.89 -3.14
CA THR A 419 -1.32 1.41 -2.49
C THR A 419 -2.48 1.51 -3.48
N CYS A 420 -3.59 0.78 -3.24
CA CYS A 420 -4.78 0.88 -4.08
C CYS A 420 -5.20 2.34 -4.28
N VAL A 421 -5.29 3.13 -3.22
CA VAL A 421 -5.62 4.56 -3.29
C VAL A 421 -4.53 5.38 -3.99
N SER A 422 -3.25 5.09 -3.75
CA SER A 422 -2.15 5.81 -4.40
C SER A 422 -2.03 5.52 -5.90
N SER A 423 -2.57 4.40 -6.38
CA SER A 423 -2.64 4.12 -7.83
C SER A 423 -3.54 5.13 -8.58
N GLY A 424 -4.41 5.86 -7.86
CA GLY A 424 -5.19 6.98 -8.37
C GLY A 424 -4.45 8.32 -8.45
N ASP A 425 -3.15 8.36 -8.21
CA ASP A 425 -2.36 9.59 -8.27
C ASP A 425 -2.43 10.25 -9.65
N VAL A 426 -2.50 11.59 -9.67
CA VAL A 426 -2.59 12.39 -10.91
C VAL A 426 -1.41 12.11 -11.86
N ARG A 427 -0.23 11.86 -11.31
CA ARG A 427 0.98 11.53 -12.09
C ARG A 427 0.86 10.21 -12.88
N LEU A 428 -0.08 9.35 -12.50
CA LEU A 428 -0.35 8.09 -13.18
C LEU A 428 -1.55 8.18 -14.15
N GLN A 429 -2.18 9.35 -14.32
CA GLN A 429 -3.40 9.48 -15.13
C GLN A 429 -3.16 9.11 -16.60
N ASP A 430 -2.01 9.50 -17.15
CA ASP A 430 -1.64 9.24 -18.55
C ASP A 430 -0.89 7.90 -18.72
N GLN A 431 -0.74 7.12 -17.65
CA GLN A 431 -0.11 5.81 -17.71
C GLN A 431 -1.17 4.72 -17.85
N GLU A 432 -0.92 3.80 -18.77
CA GLU A 432 -1.73 2.59 -18.93
C GLU A 432 -1.01 1.37 -18.36
N PHE A 433 -1.73 0.59 -17.59
CA PHE A 433 -1.22 -0.62 -16.95
C PHE A 433 -1.98 -1.83 -17.45
N ARG A 434 -1.44 -2.55 -18.43
CA ARG A 434 -2.11 -3.75 -18.97
C ARG A 434 -2.20 -4.91 -17.99
N VAL A 435 -1.24 -5.00 -17.08
CA VAL A 435 -1.20 -6.03 -16.04
C VAL A 435 -1.23 -5.37 -14.68
N VAL A 436 -2.18 -5.79 -13.86
CA VAL A 436 -2.33 -5.34 -12.48
C VAL A 436 -2.19 -6.52 -11.52
N LEU A 437 -1.30 -6.39 -10.55
CA LEU A 437 -1.08 -7.35 -9.48
C LEU A 437 -1.59 -6.76 -8.17
N VAL A 438 -2.49 -7.46 -7.49
CA VAL A 438 -3.09 -6.99 -6.23
C VAL A 438 -2.73 -7.97 -5.12
N ASP A 439 -1.93 -7.52 -4.15
CA ASP A 439 -1.64 -8.29 -2.94
C ASP A 439 -2.62 -7.92 -1.83
N GLU A 440 -2.92 -8.88 -0.94
CA GLU A 440 -3.91 -8.77 0.14
C GLU A 440 -5.28 -8.25 -0.35
N ALA A 441 -5.72 -8.73 -1.53
CA ALA A 441 -6.91 -8.25 -2.23
C ALA A 441 -8.22 -8.41 -1.44
N THR A 442 -8.23 -9.25 -0.42
CA THR A 442 -9.39 -9.46 0.47
C THR A 442 -9.50 -8.44 1.61
N GLN A 443 -8.46 -7.60 1.79
CA GLN A 443 -8.48 -6.51 2.77
C GLN A 443 -8.92 -5.18 2.14
N ALA A 444 -8.98 -5.09 0.81
CA ALA A 444 -9.38 -3.91 0.06
C ALA A 444 -10.89 -3.91 -0.24
N THR A 445 -11.53 -2.74 -0.12
CA THR A 445 -12.89 -2.56 -0.63
C THR A 445 -12.91 -2.69 -2.15
N GLN A 446 -14.08 -3.00 -2.74
CA GLN A 446 -14.20 -3.07 -4.20
C GLN A 446 -13.79 -1.74 -4.87
N PRO A 447 -14.30 -0.57 -4.44
CA PRO A 447 -13.92 0.70 -5.06
C PRO A 447 -12.43 0.99 -4.95
N SER A 448 -11.78 0.65 -3.82
CA SER A 448 -10.32 0.81 -3.64
C SER A 448 -9.54 0.00 -4.67
N THR A 449 -9.91 -1.26 -4.88
CA THR A 449 -9.26 -2.11 -5.89
C THR A 449 -9.53 -1.62 -7.31
N LEU A 450 -10.73 -1.10 -7.60
CA LEU A 450 -11.12 -0.59 -8.91
C LEU A 450 -10.26 0.59 -9.37
N ILE A 451 -9.69 1.40 -8.46
CA ILE A 451 -8.79 2.51 -8.82
C ILE A 451 -7.65 2.01 -9.71
N ALA A 452 -7.03 0.89 -9.34
CA ALA A 452 -5.93 0.31 -10.12
C ALA A 452 -6.42 -0.35 -11.42
N LEU A 453 -7.59 -0.98 -11.41
CA LEU A 453 -8.09 -1.78 -12.53
C LEU A 453 -8.70 -0.96 -13.66
N THR A 454 -9.21 0.24 -13.37
CA THR A 454 -9.84 1.13 -14.37
C THR A 454 -8.84 1.95 -15.18
N ARG A 455 -7.53 1.67 -15.05
CA ARG A 455 -6.42 2.34 -15.77
C ARG A 455 -5.90 1.52 -16.96
N GLY A 456 -6.80 0.97 -17.77
CA GLY A 456 -6.44 0.22 -18.97
C GLY A 456 -6.00 -1.23 -18.72
N ALA A 457 -6.32 -1.80 -17.57
CA ALA A 457 -5.98 -3.18 -17.24
C ALA A 457 -6.64 -4.16 -18.21
N GLU A 458 -5.85 -5.08 -18.77
CA GLU A 458 -6.27 -6.19 -19.62
C GLU A 458 -6.20 -7.53 -18.90
N SER A 459 -5.34 -7.60 -17.88
CA SER A 459 -5.13 -8.78 -17.06
C SER A 459 -4.91 -8.40 -15.61
N VAL A 460 -5.49 -9.15 -14.69
CA VAL A 460 -5.36 -8.94 -13.24
C VAL A 460 -5.12 -10.24 -12.50
N VAL A 461 -4.20 -10.18 -11.54
CA VAL A 461 -3.99 -11.25 -10.57
C VAL A 461 -4.24 -10.70 -9.18
N MET A 462 -5.20 -11.26 -8.47
CA MET A 462 -5.55 -10.88 -7.11
C MET A 462 -5.14 -12.01 -6.16
N ALA A 463 -4.25 -11.72 -5.21
CA ALA A 463 -3.85 -12.65 -4.16
C ALA A 463 -4.49 -12.24 -2.83
N GLY A 464 -5.11 -13.19 -2.14
CA GLY A 464 -5.79 -12.91 -0.89
C GLY A 464 -6.16 -14.16 -0.11
N ASP A 465 -6.87 -13.97 0.98
CA ASP A 465 -7.42 -15.03 1.82
C ASP A 465 -8.76 -14.56 2.37
N ASP A 466 -9.85 -15.03 1.77
CA ASP A 466 -11.21 -14.66 2.13
C ASP A 466 -11.70 -15.29 3.46
N MET A 467 -10.86 -16.10 4.10
CA MET A 467 -11.07 -16.58 5.46
C MET A 467 -10.48 -15.63 6.52
N GLN A 468 -9.71 -14.61 6.10
CA GLN A 468 -9.23 -13.54 6.96
C GLN A 468 -10.26 -12.44 7.13
N LEU A 469 -9.89 -11.37 7.88
CA LEU A 469 -10.79 -10.25 8.13
C LEU A 469 -11.10 -9.50 6.83
N PRO A 470 -12.37 -9.15 6.61
CA PRO A 470 -12.79 -8.31 5.49
C PRO A 470 -12.28 -6.86 5.64
N PRO A 471 -12.46 -6.00 4.63
CA PRO A 471 -12.18 -4.58 4.75
C PRO A 471 -12.90 -3.97 5.96
N THR A 472 -12.25 -3.02 6.61
CA THR A 472 -12.87 -2.26 7.70
C THR A 472 -13.82 -1.23 7.10
N VAL A 473 -15.11 -1.34 7.41
CA VAL A 473 -16.17 -0.40 7.04
C VAL A 473 -16.88 0.02 8.31
N ILE A 474 -16.99 1.33 8.55
CA ILE A 474 -17.51 1.90 9.80
C ILE A 474 -19.04 2.02 9.73
N SER A 475 -19.56 2.48 8.59
CA SER A 475 -20.98 2.70 8.38
C SER A 475 -21.75 1.39 8.22
N SER A 476 -22.71 1.15 9.12
CA SER A 476 -23.63 0.01 9.00
C SER A 476 -24.44 0.04 7.69
N LYS A 477 -24.76 1.23 7.18
CA LYS A 477 -25.45 1.41 5.90
C LYS A 477 -24.55 1.02 4.72
N ALA A 478 -23.27 1.40 4.76
CA ALA A 478 -22.30 1.01 3.74
C ALA A 478 -22.08 -0.51 3.73
N GLN A 479 -22.05 -1.16 4.91
CA GLN A 479 -21.97 -2.63 5.01
C GLN A 479 -23.22 -3.30 4.40
N GLN A 480 -24.42 -2.79 4.65
CA GLN A 480 -25.66 -3.30 4.05
C GLN A 480 -25.68 -3.18 2.53
N LEU A 481 -25.00 -2.16 1.98
CA LEU A 481 -24.82 -1.95 0.54
C LEU A 481 -23.65 -2.78 -0.03
N GLY A 482 -22.93 -3.55 0.80
CA GLY A 482 -21.88 -4.48 0.39
C GLY A 482 -20.51 -3.87 0.19
N LEU A 483 -20.20 -2.74 0.85
CA LEU A 483 -18.85 -2.13 0.80
C LEU A 483 -17.79 -3.01 1.47
N ASP A 484 -18.18 -3.81 2.45
CA ASP A 484 -17.34 -4.78 3.15
C ASP A 484 -17.10 -6.09 2.35
N LEU A 485 -17.75 -6.25 1.18
CA LEU A 485 -17.50 -7.37 0.28
C LEU A 485 -16.34 -7.05 -0.66
N PRO A 486 -15.15 -7.68 -0.52
CA PRO A 486 -14.01 -7.45 -1.40
C PRO A 486 -14.31 -7.83 -2.86
N LEU A 487 -13.64 -7.16 -3.81
CA LEU A 487 -13.73 -7.54 -5.22
C LEU A 487 -13.33 -9.00 -5.45
N PHE A 488 -12.30 -9.48 -4.78
CA PHE A 488 -11.86 -10.89 -4.80
C PHE A 488 -13.03 -11.85 -4.50
N THR A 489 -13.71 -11.61 -3.38
CA THR A 489 -14.84 -12.47 -2.94
C THR A 489 -16.00 -12.38 -3.90
N ARG A 490 -16.34 -11.19 -4.41
CA ARG A 490 -17.39 -11.02 -5.41
C ARG A 490 -17.07 -11.80 -6.69
N MET A 491 -15.84 -11.73 -7.20
CA MET A 491 -15.44 -12.46 -8.41
C MET A 491 -15.54 -13.98 -8.20
N ARG A 492 -15.15 -14.47 -7.02
CA ARG A 492 -15.33 -15.88 -6.65
C ARG A 492 -16.81 -16.28 -6.65
N LEU A 493 -17.68 -15.47 -6.08
CA LEU A 493 -19.13 -15.73 -6.07
C LEU A 493 -19.74 -15.73 -7.48
N MET A 494 -19.13 -15.02 -8.43
CA MET A 494 -19.49 -15.03 -9.84
C MET A 494 -18.95 -16.23 -10.64
N GLY A 495 -18.35 -17.22 -9.97
CA GLY A 495 -17.89 -18.46 -10.57
C GLY A 495 -16.43 -18.45 -11.05
N ILE A 496 -15.64 -17.41 -10.75
CA ILE A 496 -14.19 -17.43 -11.03
C ILE A 496 -13.53 -18.25 -9.93
N VAL A 497 -13.03 -19.44 -10.29
CA VAL A 497 -12.44 -20.39 -9.33
C VAL A 497 -11.04 -19.94 -8.92
N PRO A 498 -10.77 -19.74 -7.63
CA PRO A 498 -9.43 -19.39 -7.14
C PRO A 498 -8.45 -20.55 -7.30
N GLU A 499 -7.20 -20.22 -7.61
CA GLU A 499 -6.08 -21.16 -7.52
C GLU A 499 -5.59 -21.21 -6.07
N LEU A 500 -5.62 -22.42 -5.50
CA LEU A 500 -5.24 -22.63 -4.11
C LEU A 500 -3.72 -22.79 -3.98
N LEU A 501 -3.09 -21.93 -3.19
CA LEU A 501 -1.71 -22.09 -2.75
C LEU A 501 -1.71 -22.98 -1.49
N SER A 502 -1.47 -24.29 -1.68
CA SER A 502 -1.75 -25.33 -0.67
C SER A 502 -0.59 -25.62 0.27
N GLU A 503 0.63 -25.17 -0.04
CA GLU A 503 1.80 -25.45 0.80
C GLU A 503 2.10 -24.26 1.71
N GLN A 504 2.01 -24.48 3.02
CA GLN A 504 2.30 -23.47 4.02
C GLN A 504 3.74 -23.60 4.54
N TYR A 505 4.48 -22.51 4.52
CA TYR A 505 5.82 -22.38 5.13
C TYR A 505 5.66 -21.81 6.54
N ARG A 506 5.74 -22.67 7.55
CA ARG A 506 5.64 -22.27 8.95
C ARG A 506 7.03 -22.18 9.56
N TRP A 507 7.36 -21.04 10.17
CA TRP A 507 8.47 -20.94 11.09
C TRP A 507 8.08 -21.63 12.38
N VAL A 508 8.65 -22.80 12.67
CA VAL A 508 8.52 -23.42 13.98
C VAL A 508 9.66 -22.87 14.83
N LEU A 509 9.35 -21.90 15.69
CA LEU A 509 10.20 -21.63 16.85
C LEU A 509 10.08 -22.85 17.75
N ILE A 510 11.07 -23.75 17.68
CA ILE A 510 11.23 -24.77 18.72
C ILE A 510 11.62 -24.00 19.98
N SER A 511 10.67 -23.83 20.89
CA SER A 511 10.91 -23.33 22.25
C SER A 511 11.70 -24.41 23.01
N THR A 512 12.99 -24.42 22.79
CA THR A 512 13.90 -24.90 23.81
C THR A 512 14.14 -23.74 24.75
N ASP A 513 14.10 -23.93 26.03
CA ASP A 513 14.38 -22.92 27.06
C ASP A 513 15.66 -22.15 26.70
N VAL A 514 15.49 -20.97 26.08
CA VAL A 514 16.61 -20.13 25.69
C VAL A 514 16.96 -19.28 26.91
N PRO A 515 18.17 -19.44 27.49
CA PRO A 515 18.61 -18.62 28.61
C PRO A 515 18.44 -17.13 28.31
N SER A 516 18.13 -16.32 29.33
CA SER A 516 17.77 -14.89 29.20
C SER A 516 18.77 -14.02 28.42
N CYS A 517 20.04 -14.45 28.33
CA CYS A 517 21.10 -13.78 27.56
C CYS A 517 20.90 -13.82 26.03
N ALA A 518 20.15 -14.80 25.48
CA ALA A 518 19.92 -14.89 24.05
C ALA A 518 18.78 -13.96 23.57
N ARG A 519 17.94 -13.46 24.48
CA ARG A 519 16.88 -12.46 24.15
C ARG A 519 17.44 -11.09 23.81
N THR A 520 18.61 -10.76 24.32
CA THR A 520 19.29 -9.48 24.02
C THR A 520 19.96 -9.50 22.65
N LEU A 521 20.44 -10.67 22.21
CA LEU A 521 21.08 -10.81 20.88
C LEU A 521 20.08 -10.81 19.72
N ALA A 522 18.85 -11.27 19.93
CA ALA A 522 17.81 -11.26 18.89
C ALA A 522 17.28 -9.84 18.57
N ARG A 523 17.49 -8.87 19.46
CA ARG A 523 17.14 -7.47 19.24
C ARG A 523 18.22 -6.63 18.55
N SER A 524 19.44 -7.13 18.41
CA SER A 524 20.60 -6.37 17.91
C SER A 524 21.18 -6.88 16.58
N VAL A 525 20.55 -7.84 15.89
CA VAL A 525 20.95 -8.22 14.54
C VAL A 525 20.28 -7.27 13.53
N SER A 526 20.64 -6.01 13.57
CA SER A 526 20.64 -5.15 12.41
C SER A 526 21.97 -5.40 11.66
N LEU A 527 21.87 -5.74 10.40
CA LEU A 527 22.95 -6.07 9.50
C LEU A 527 24.02 -4.97 9.45
N THR A 528 25.19 -5.21 10.08
CA THR A 528 26.43 -4.55 9.68
C THR A 528 27.33 -5.57 9.00
N ARG A 529 27.72 -5.26 7.77
CA ARG A 529 28.69 -6.03 6.98
C ARG A 529 30.05 -6.03 7.67
N GLY A 530 30.58 -7.23 7.84
CA GLY A 530 32.02 -7.47 7.77
C GLY A 530 32.84 -7.21 9.02
N THR A 531 32.75 -8.08 10.03
CA THR A 531 33.89 -8.39 10.88
C THR A 531 33.75 -9.83 11.40
N ARG A 532 34.78 -10.64 11.19
CA ARG A 532 34.87 -12.00 11.77
C ARG A 532 35.10 -11.83 13.27
N LEU A 533 34.12 -12.17 14.06
CA LEU A 533 34.29 -12.32 15.51
C LEU A 533 34.63 -13.78 15.87
N ALA A 534 35.69 -13.96 16.62
CA ALA A 534 36.11 -15.21 17.19
C ALA A 534 35.03 -15.76 18.15
N ARG A 535 34.78 -17.08 18.13
CA ARG A 535 33.77 -17.78 18.93
C ARG A 535 34.21 -17.85 20.38
N PRO A 536 33.34 -17.51 21.34
CA PRO A 536 33.54 -17.94 22.72
C PRO A 536 33.18 -19.45 22.88
N PRO A 537 33.87 -20.22 23.71
CA PRO A 537 33.57 -21.60 23.94
C PRO A 537 32.26 -21.75 24.74
N GLY A 538 31.33 -22.58 24.24
CA GLY A 538 30.08 -22.90 24.94
C GLY A 538 28.77 -22.59 24.19
N CYS A 539 28.77 -22.11 22.94
CA CYS A 539 27.55 -21.86 22.18
C CYS A 539 27.00 -23.11 21.47
N ILE A 540 25.78 -23.48 21.82
CA ILE A 540 25.01 -24.55 21.19
C ILE A 540 24.53 -24.08 19.82
N ARG A 541 24.64 -24.93 18.81
CA ARG A 541 24.21 -24.70 17.44
C ARG A 541 22.68 -24.71 17.38
N VAL A 542 22.03 -23.56 17.20
CA VAL A 542 20.60 -23.50 16.92
C VAL A 542 20.41 -23.79 15.43
N SER A 543 19.83 -24.93 15.09
CA SER A 543 19.40 -25.26 13.73
C SER A 543 17.94 -24.90 13.56
N LEU A 544 17.64 -24.07 12.55
CA LEU A 544 16.28 -23.78 12.12
C LEU A 544 15.83 -24.85 11.12
N SER A 545 14.78 -25.60 11.43
CA SER A 545 14.19 -26.57 10.52
C SER A 545 12.85 -26.06 9.98
N PHE A 546 12.63 -26.26 8.68
CA PHE A 546 11.36 -25.96 8.02
C PHE A 546 10.51 -27.22 7.94
N HIS A 547 9.25 -27.12 8.35
CA HIS A 547 8.28 -28.19 8.11
C HIS A 547 7.35 -27.81 6.97
N ARG A 548 7.17 -28.75 6.04
CA ARG A 548 6.30 -28.67 4.89
C ARG A 548 4.99 -29.41 5.22
N GLY A 549 3.90 -28.67 5.45
CA GLY A 549 2.56 -29.27 5.65
C GLY A 549 1.71 -29.14 4.39
N ARG A 550 1.05 -30.22 3.97
CA ARG A 550 0.04 -30.17 2.90
C ARG A 550 -1.34 -29.92 3.53
N PHE A 551 -2.04 -28.91 3.03
CA PHE A 551 -3.45 -28.73 3.31
C PHE A 551 -4.26 -29.60 2.34
N THR A 552 -4.86 -30.68 2.83
CA THR A 552 -5.95 -31.38 2.14
C THR A 552 -7.22 -30.75 2.62
N GLY A 553 -8.11 -30.33 1.68
CA GLY A 553 -9.37 -29.64 1.94
C GLY A 553 -10.41 -30.51 2.67
N GLY A 554 -10.12 -30.84 3.91
CA GLY A 554 -11.05 -31.47 4.84
C GLY A 554 -11.38 -30.48 5.93
N GLY A 555 -12.68 -30.20 6.12
CA GLY A 555 -13.15 -29.21 7.09
C GLY A 555 -12.64 -29.47 8.49
N CYS A 556 -11.90 -28.51 9.05
CA CYS A 556 -11.63 -28.46 10.49
C CYS A 556 -12.93 -28.23 11.25
N LYS A 557 -13.38 -29.23 11.98
CA LYS A 557 -14.31 -29.03 13.09
C LYS A 557 -13.55 -28.33 14.22
N PRO A 558 -14.14 -27.35 14.88
CA PRO A 558 -13.50 -26.72 16.04
C PRO A 558 -13.56 -27.68 17.23
N ALA A 559 -12.45 -27.83 17.88
CA ALA A 559 -12.39 -28.29 19.27
C ALA A 559 -12.22 -27.06 20.16
#